data_cae6d2cdf5fb67ae629a18e5f30df6d7
#
_entry.id   cae6d2cdf5fb67ae629a18e5f30df6d7
#
_cell.length_a   1.000
_cell.length_b   1.000
_cell.length_c   1.000
_cell.angle_alpha   90.00
_cell.angle_beta   90.00
_cell.angle_gamma   90.00
#
_symmetry.space_group_name_H-M   'P 1'
#
loop_
_entity.id
_entity.type
_entity.pdbx_description
1 polymer ?
#
loop_
_entity_poly.entity_id
_entity_poly.type
_entity_poly.pdbx_seq_one_letter_code
_entity_poly.pdbx_strand_id
1 'polypeptide(L)'
;MNTEVNLAGIKMKNPVTVASGTFGYGREFSEFIDLNKLGGIITKGTSLKPRPGNKPPRVCETTAGMLNSIGLQNPGVEYFMNNDLPWLRKFDTKVIVNACGSSIEEYVELAKVLNTLDIDGVELNLSCPNVKAGCMAFGTSYEGVKEVTSQVRKVLDKPLIVKLTPNVTDITEPASGAEDAGADGVSLINTLLGMSIDVEKQRPVLANNMGGLSGPAVKPVAVRMVYQVAQAVKIPILGLRRNSNRKRCDRIYASWSNSCINRNRKLY
;
A
#
# COMPACT_ATOMS: atom_id res chain seq x y z
N MET A 1 24.18 12.03 10.21
CA MET A 1 22.77 12.35 10.50
C MET A 1 22.07 11.01 10.71
N ASN A 2 21.46 10.80 11.87
CA ASN A 2 20.69 9.56 12.10
C ASN A 2 19.42 9.63 11.27
N THR A 3 19.20 8.61 10.42
CA THR A 3 18.02 8.50 9.54
C THR A 3 17.09 7.37 9.97
N GLU A 4 17.38 6.71 11.10
CA GLU A 4 16.56 5.64 11.64
C GLU A 4 15.14 6.12 11.96
N VAL A 5 14.16 5.30 11.62
CA VAL A 5 12.75 5.55 11.92
C VAL A 5 12.07 4.29 12.45
N ASN A 6 11.05 4.49 13.26
CA ASN A 6 10.16 3.41 13.72
C ASN A 6 8.78 3.60 13.07
N LEU A 7 8.41 2.70 12.16
CA LEU A 7 7.10 2.66 11.53
C LEU A 7 6.30 1.48 12.10
N ALA A 8 5.26 1.76 12.87
CA ALA A 8 4.38 0.69 13.39
C ALA A 8 5.13 -0.42 14.16
N GLY A 9 6.20 -0.08 14.89
CA GLY A 9 7.06 -1.06 15.57
C GLY A 9 8.22 -1.59 14.71
N ILE A 10 8.22 -1.36 13.41
CA ILE A 10 9.29 -1.78 12.48
C ILE A 10 10.43 -0.76 12.52
N LYS A 11 11.57 -1.13 13.09
CA LYS A 11 12.78 -0.29 13.11
C LYS A 11 13.47 -0.36 11.75
N MET A 12 13.51 0.74 11.03
CA MET A 12 14.15 0.87 9.72
C MET A 12 15.36 1.82 9.82
N LYS A 13 16.46 1.50 9.13
CA LYS A 13 17.69 2.32 9.08
C LYS A 13 17.49 3.68 8.39
N ASN A 14 16.45 3.82 7.58
CA ASN A 14 16.02 5.07 6.97
C ASN A 14 14.54 4.98 6.56
N PRO A 15 13.85 6.11 6.27
CA PRO A 15 12.43 6.14 5.97
C PRO A 15 12.09 5.76 4.52
N VAL A 16 13.07 5.37 3.70
CA VAL A 16 12.83 5.10 2.28
C VAL A 16 12.34 3.68 2.09
N THR A 17 11.11 3.54 1.62
CA THR A 17 10.51 2.26 1.24
C THR A 17 10.07 2.30 -0.21
N VAL A 18 9.83 1.11 -0.78
CA VAL A 18 9.25 0.95 -2.11
C VAL A 18 7.81 0.45 -2.01
N ALA A 19 6.96 0.86 -2.95
CA ALA A 19 5.54 0.52 -2.93
C ALA A 19 5.26 -0.79 -3.68
N SER A 20 4.36 -1.59 -3.12
CA SER A 20 3.96 -2.91 -3.62
C SER A 20 3.56 -2.97 -5.10
N GLY A 21 2.92 -1.91 -5.60
CA GLY A 21 2.41 -1.88 -6.98
C GLY A 21 3.46 -1.62 -8.06
N THR A 22 4.67 -1.18 -7.70
CA THR A 22 5.67 -0.69 -8.65
C THR A 22 7.02 -1.38 -8.56
N PHE A 23 7.26 -2.16 -7.53
CA PHE A 23 8.58 -2.74 -7.27
C PHE A 23 8.59 -4.29 -7.31
N GLY A 24 7.43 -4.92 -7.46
CA GLY A 24 7.34 -6.37 -7.45
C GLY A 24 7.85 -6.98 -6.14
N TYR A 25 8.64 -8.01 -6.25
CA TYR A 25 9.41 -8.60 -5.15
C TYR A 25 10.88 -8.09 -5.12
N GLY A 26 11.21 -7.12 -5.96
CA GLY A 26 12.51 -6.45 -5.99
C GLY A 26 13.57 -7.09 -6.89
N ARG A 27 13.33 -8.28 -7.47
CA ARG A 27 14.33 -9.00 -8.29
C ARG A 27 14.77 -8.18 -9.50
N GLU A 28 13.82 -7.68 -10.28
CA GLU A 28 14.10 -6.89 -11.47
C GLU A 28 14.81 -5.57 -11.14
N PHE A 29 14.51 -5.00 -9.98
CA PHE A 29 15.11 -3.74 -9.55
C PHE A 29 16.46 -3.90 -8.90
N SER A 30 16.81 -5.09 -8.41
CA SER A 30 18.11 -5.36 -7.80
C SER A 30 19.29 -5.22 -8.78
N GLU A 31 19.02 -5.29 -10.08
CA GLU A 31 20.00 -5.02 -11.12
C GLU A 31 20.37 -3.53 -11.26
N PHE A 32 19.48 -2.65 -10.82
CA PHE A 32 19.62 -1.19 -10.97
C PHE A 32 19.93 -0.48 -9.67
N ILE A 33 19.52 -1.04 -8.54
CA ILE A 33 19.73 -0.43 -7.21
C ILE A 33 20.16 -1.48 -6.19
N ASP A 34 21.03 -1.06 -5.28
CA ASP A 34 21.40 -1.86 -4.13
C ASP A 34 20.24 -1.85 -3.10
N LEU A 35 19.58 -2.98 -2.93
CA LEU A 35 18.44 -3.15 -2.02
C LEU A 35 18.84 -2.94 -0.55
N ASN A 36 20.11 -3.12 -0.20
CA ASN A 36 20.62 -2.82 1.14
C ASN A 36 20.53 -1.33 1.51
N LYS A 37 20.32 -0.43 0.56
CA LYS A 37 20.13 1.01 0.81
C LYS A 37 18.71 1.37 1.20
N LEU A 38 17.74 0.47 1.03
CA LEU A 38 16.35 0.69 1.37
C LEU A 38 16.11 0.42 2.87
N GLY A 39 15.29 1.25 3.49
CA GLY A 39 14.79 1.01 4.85
C GLY A 39 13.80 -0.16 4.89
N GLY A 40 13.00 -0.34 3.83
CA GLY A 40 12.07 -1.45 3.71
C GLY A 40 11.57 -1.68 2.30
N ILE A 41 11.18 -2.92 2.01
CA ILE A 41 10.51 -3.34 0.77
C ILE A 41 9.09 -3.76 1.13
N ILE A 42 8.10 -3.03 0.58
CA ILE A 42 6.71 -3.50 0.59
C ILE A 42 6.53 -4.33 -0.67
N THR A 43 6.32 -5.64 -0.49
CA THR A 43 6.30 -6.60 -1.59
C THR A 43 5.09 -6.42 -2.50
N LYS A 44 5.14 -7.03 -3.68
CA LYS A 44 3.98 -7.25 -4.54
C LYS A 44 2.79 -7.75 -3.71
N GLY A 45 1.59 -7.30 -4.05
CA GLY A 45 0.37 -7.83 -3.42
C GLY A 45 0.34 -9.35 -3.53
N THR A 46 0.35 -10.00 -2.38
CA THR A 46 0.39 -11.47 -2.25
C THR A 46 -0.96 -11.94 -1.75
N SER A 47 -1.56 -12.92 -2.40
CA SER A 47 -2.82 -13.57 -2.01
C SER A 47 -2.60 -15.01 -1.57
N LEU A 48 -3.60 -15.61 -0.92
CA LEU A 48 -3.52 -17.00 -0.46
C LEU A 48 -3.25 -17.95 -1.63
N LYS A 49 -3.97 -17.76 -2.74
CA LYS A 49 -3.81 -18.54 -3.98
C LYS A 49 -3.25 -17.65 -5.10
N PRO A 50 -2.60 -18.22 -6.13
CA PRO A 50 -2.15 -17.48 -7.31
C PRO A 50 -3.29 -16.73 -8.00
N ARG A 51 -3.00 -15.53 -8.51
CA ARG A 51 -3.93 -14.72 -9.30
C ARG A 51 -3.32 -14.39 -10.66
N PRO A 52 -3.99 -14.70 -11.79
CA PRO A 52 -3.47 -14.42 -13.13
C PRO A 52 -3.52 -12.92 -13.49
N GLY A 53 -4.31 -12.13 -12.75
CA GLY A 53 -4.58 -10.73 -13.07
C GLY A 53 -5.59 -10.55 -14.21
N ASN A 54 -5.76 -9.30 -14.63
CA ASN A 54 -6.69 -8.94 -15.70
C ASN A 54 -6.09 -9.18 -17.09
N LYS A 55 -6.94 -9.30 -18.10
CA LYS A 55 -6.53 -9.38 -19.51
C LYS A 55 -5.94 -8.04 -19.99
N PRO A 56 -4.94 -8.04 -20.90
CA PRO A 56 -4.46 -6.83 -21.56
C PRO A 56 -5.46 -6.30 -22.60
N PRO A 57 -5.36 -4.98 -22.94
CA PRO A 57 -4.45 -3.98 -22.40
C PRO A 57 -4.84 -3.58 -20.97
N ARG A 58 -3.85 -3.53 -20.08
CA ARG A 58 -4.08 -3.27 -18.66
C ARG A 58 -3.22 -2.14 -18.08
N VAL A 59 -2.53 -1.43 -18.95
CA VAL A 59 -1.74 -0.23 -18.65
C VAL A 59 -1.94 0.78 -19.77
N CYS A 60 -2.04 2.06 -19.42
CA CYS A 60 -2.18 3.16 -20.36
C CYS A 60 -1.52 4.42 -19.79
N GLU A 61 -0.73 5.12 -20.60
CA GLU A 61 -0.17 6.41 -20.23
C GLU A 61 -1.24 7.52 -20.26
N THR A 62 -1.04 8.54 -19.43
CA THR A 62 -1.79 9.78 -19.41
C THR A 62 -0.83 10.95 -19.40
N THR A 63 -1.29 12.18 -19.69
CA THR A 63 -0.45 13.40 -19.77
C THR A 63 0.47 13.58 -18.54
N ALA A 64 0.03 13.19 -17.34
CA ALA A 64 0.80 13.39 -16.12
C ALA A 64 0.79 12.16 -15.19
N GLY A 65 0.72 10.97 -15.78
CA GLY A 65 0.69 9.74 -15.01
C GLY A 65 0.44 8.51 -15.85
N MET A 66 -0.12 7.49 -15.21
CA MET A 66 -0.41 6.20 -15.81
C MET A 66 -1.66 5.60 -15.18
N LEU A 67 -2.51 5.02 -16.00
CA LEU A 67 -3.61 4.14 -15.57
C LEU A 67 -3.15 2.70 -15.59
N ASN A 68 -3.53 1.94 -14.57
CA ASN A 68 -3.31 0.50 -14.55
C ASN A 68 -4.52 -0.26 -14.02
N SER A 69 -4.75 -1.45 -14.54
CA SER A 69 -5.73 -2.43 -14.08
C SER A 69 -5.11 -3.82 -14.07
N ILE A 70 -3.99 -3.98 -13.37
CA ILE A 70 -3.21 -5.24 -13.34
C ILE A 70 -4.02 -6.40 -12.75
N GLY A 71 -4.94 -6.13 -11.81
CA GLY A 71 -5.80 -7.15 -11.20
C GLY A 71 -5.10 -8.03 -10.18
N LEU A 72 -4.19 -7.47 -9.40
CA LEU A 72 -3.43 -8.16 -8.32
C LEU A 72 -2.72 -9.44 -8.80
N GLN A 73 -2.20 -9.47 -10.03
CA GLN A 73 -1.42 -10.60 -10.53
C GLN A 73 -0.28 -10.94 -9.56
N ASN A 74 -0.26 -12.16 -9.04
CA ASN A 74 0.78 -12.64 -8.13
C ASN A 74 0.80 -14.17 -8.08
N PRO A 75 1.93 -14.80 -7.69
CA PRO A 75 2.08 -16.25 -7.68
C PRO A 75 1.50 -16.93 -6.42
N GLY A 76 0.90 -16.19 -5.48
CA GLY A 76 0.38 -16.71 -4.21
C GLY A 76 1.44 -16.80 -3.11
N VAL A 77 0.95 -16.98 -1.86
CA VAL A 77 1.80 -16.98 -0.65
C VAL A 77 2.77 -18.15 -0.60
N GLU A 78 2.40 -19.30 -1.11
CA GLU A 78 3.27 -20.50 -1.14
C GLU A 78 4.52 -20.25 -2.00
N TYR A 79 4.36 -19.66 -3.18
CA TYR A 79 5.51 -19.31 -4.02
C TYR A 79 6.36 -18.24 -3.36
N PHE A 80 5.74 -17.21 -2.77
CA PHE A 80 6.45 -16.17 -2.04
C PHE A 80 7.31 -16.75 -0.92
N MET A 81 6.74 -17.63 -0.11
CA MET A 81 7.40 -18.27 1.02
C MET A 81 8.62 -19.09 0.59
N ASN A 82 8.48 -19.84 -0.50
CA ASN A 82 9.53 -20.77 -0.94
C ASN A 82 10.59 -20.15 -1.84
N ASN A 83 10.30 -19.05 -2.53
CA ASN A 83 11.18 -18.46 -3.54
C ASN A 83 11.60 -17.01 -3.24
N ASP A 84 10.65 -16.11 -2.97
CA ASP A 84 10.95 -14.68 -2.89
C ASP A 84 11.42 -14.28 -1.49
N LEU A 85 10.82 -14.80 -0.44
CA LEU A 85 11.21 -14.49 0.93
C LEU A 85 12.65 -14.91 1.26
N PRO A 86 13.12 -16.13 0.95
CA PRO A 86 14.52 -16.51 1.18
C PRO A 86 15.52 -15.67 0.38
N TRP A 87 15.11 -15.19 -0.78
CA TRP A 87 15.93 -14.28 -1.57
C TRP A 87 15.98 -12.87 -0.96
N LEU A 88 14.83 -12.32 -0.55
CA LEU A 88 14.74 -10.99 0.09
C LEU A 88 15.54 -10.95 1.40
N ARG A 89 15.57 -12.04 2.16
CA ARG A 89 16.32 -12.14 3.42
C ARG A 89 17.84 -12.13 3.27
N LYS A 90 18.35 -12.15 2.04
CA LYS A 90 19.80 -11.94 1.77
C LYS A 90 20.22 -10.47 1.88
N PHE A 91 19.26 -9.53 1.92
CA PHE A 91 19.50 -8.10 1.97
C PHE A 91 19.20 -7.53 3.36
N ASP A 92 20.01 -6.55 3.77
CA ASP A 92 19.80 -5.77 4.99
C ASP A 92 18.70 -4.71 4.73
N THR A 93 17.46 -5.16 4.63
CA THR A 93 16.26 -4.32 4.44
C THR A 93 15.06 -4.97 5.11
N LYS A 94 14.07 -4.18 5.53
CA LYS A 94 12.85 -4.71 6.12
C LYS A 94 11.92 -5.25 5.06
N VAL A 95 11.31 -6.42 5.31
CA VAL A 95 10.37 -7.07 4.41
C VAL A 95 8.96 -6.95 4.97
N ILE A 96 8.13 -6.14 4.32
CA ILE A 96 6.72 -5.93 4.66
C ILE A 96 5.87 -6.55 3.56
N VAL A 97 5.06 -7.54 3.89
CA VAL A 97 4.24 -8.24 2.88
C VAL A 97 2.92 -7.51 2.66
N ASN A 98 2.67 -7.10 1.42
CA ASN A 98 1.36 -6.55 1.04
C ASN A 98 0.36 -7.71 0.86
N ALA A 99 -0.56 -7.86 1.81
CA ALA A 99 -1.55 -8.93 1.85
C ALA A 99 -2.84 -8.52 1.11
N CYS A 100 -3.29 -9.36 0.18
CA CYS A 100 -4.49 -9.14 -0.62
C CYS A 100 -5.47 -10.31 -0.48
N GLY A 101 -6.74 -10.00 -0.31
CA GLY A 101 -7.84 -10.98 -0.26
C GLY A 101 -9.08 -10.49 -1.00
N SER A 102 -10.08 -11.37 -1.15
CA SER A 102 -11.39 -11.07 -1.73
C SER A 102 -12.51 -11.23 -0.72
N SER A 103 -12.26 -11.88 0.41
CA SER A 103 -13.17 -12.03 1.54
C SER A 103 -12.43 -11.91 2.86
N ILE A 104 -13.14 -11.72 3.94
CA ILE A 104 -12.56 -11.65 5.31
C ILE A 104 -11.82 -12.96 5.64
N GLU A 105 -12.41 -14.10 5.29
CA GLU A 105 -11.83 -15.42 5.51
C GLU A 105 -10.49 -15.56 4.78
N GLU A 106 -10.41 -15.11 3.52
CA GLU A 106 -9.16 -15.15 2.74
C GLU A 106 -8.08 -14.29 3.38
N TYR A 107 -8.42 -13.10 3.90
CA TYR A 107 -7.48 -12.25 4.64
C TYR A 107 -7.01 -12.90 5.93
N VAL A 108 -7.92 -13.51 6.70
CA VAL A 108 -7.60 -14.18 7.96
C VAL A 108 -6.70 -15.40 7.72
N GLU A 109 -7.02 -16.26 6.75
CA GLU A 109 -6.19 -17.42 6.43
C GLU A 109 -4.80 -17.00 5.91
N LEU A 110 -4.74 -15.99 5.06
CA LEU A 110 -3.45 -15.42 4.62
C LEU A 110 -2.65 -14.87 5.80
N ALA A 111 -3.29 -14.15 6.72
CA ALA A 111 -2.64 -13.59 7.90
C ALA A 111 -2.06 -14.67 8.82
N LYS A 112 -2.76 -15.79 9.01
CA LYS A 112 -2.25 -16.95 9.78
C LYS A 112 -0.96 -17.49 9.16
N VAL A 113 -0.91 -17.63 7.83
CA VAL A 113 0.32 -18.06 7.12
C VAL A 113 1.42 -17.02 7.31
N LEU A 114 1.13 -15.73 7.06
CA LEU A 114 2.12 -14.66 7.19
C LEU A 114 2.67 -14.52 8.61
N ASN A 115 1.87 -14.84 9.63
CA ASN A 115 2.29 -14.80 11.04
C ASN A 115 3.44 -15.77 11.33
N THR A 116 3.51 -16.90 10.63
CA THR A 116 4.57 -17.91 10.81
C THR A 116 5.86 -17.61 10.07
N LEU A 117 5.85 -16.65 9.11
CA LEU A 117 6.99 -16.37 8.26
C LEU A 117 7.97 -15.39 8.93
N ASP A 118 9.23 -15.45 8.53
CA ASP A 118 10.26 -14.47 8.90
C ASP A 118 10.08 -13.19 8.08
N ILE A 119 9.09 -12.35 8.41
CA ILE A 119 8.80 -11.05 7.83
C ILE A 119 8.72 -9.99 8.92
N ASP A 120 8.98 -8.72 8.59
CA ASP A 120 9.01 -7.63 9.57
C ASP A 120 7.63 -6.99 9.81
N GLY A 121 6.67 -7.19 8.91
CA GLY A 121 5.31 -6.69 9.06
C GLY A 121 4.41 -7.05 7.88
N VAL A 122 3.14 -6.70 8.01
CA VAL A 122 2.11 -6.92 6.99
C VAL A 122 1.44 -5.58 6.64
N GLU A 123 1.35 -5.28 5.34
CA GLU A 123 0.52 -4.20 4.80
C GLU A 123 -0.79 -4.82 4.28
N LEU A 124 -1.87 -4.64 5.02
CA LEU A 124 -3.20 -5.14 4.65
C LEU A 124 -3.82 -4.26 3.56
N ASN A 125 -3.95 -4.77 2.35
CA ASN A 125 -4.43 -4.02 1.20
C ASN A 125 -5.94 -4.13 1.05
N LEU A 126 -6.69 -3.23 1.67
CA LEU A 126 -8.15 -3.16 1.58
C LEU A 126 -8.65 -2.31 0.41
N SER A 127 -7.75 -1.78 -0.40
CA SER A 127 -8.04 -0.80 -1.45
C SER A 127 -8.30 -1.41 -2.83
N CYS A 128 -8.62 -2.71 -2.93
CA CYS A 128 -8.87 -3.35 -4.21
C CYS A 128 -10.29 -3.06 -4.73
N PRO A 129 -10.46 -2.27 -5.82
CA PRO A 129 -11.78 -1.92 -6.33
C PRO A 129 -12.47 -3.06 -7.11
N ASN A 130 -11.79 -4.20 -7.30
CA ASN A 130 -12.23 -5.27 -8.20
C ASN A 130 -12.84 -6.47 -7.45
N VAL A 131 -13.70 -6.22 -6.47
CA VAL A 131 -14.52 -7.29 -5.90
C VAL A 131 -15.80 -7.35 -6.72
N LYS A 132 -16.05 -8.51 -7.38
CA LYS A 132 -17.26 -8.78 -8.14
C LYS A 132 -18.50 -8.47 -7.30
N ALA A 133 -19.56 -8.02 -7.97
CA ALA A 133 -20.85 -7.68 -7.37
C ALA A 133 -21.25 -8.62 -6.21
N GLY A 134 -21.42 -8.03 -5.01
CA GLY A 134 -21.83 -8.76 -3.80
C GLY A 134 -20.86 -8.66 -2.62
N CYS A 135 -19.60 -8.30 -2.82
CA CYS A 135 -18.70 -7.99 -1.72
C CYS A 135 -18.66 -6.47 -1.52
N MET A 136 -18.99 -6.00 -0.33
CA MET A 136 -18.76 -4.61 0.06
C MET A 136 -17.29 -4.26 -0.17
N ALA A 137 -17.03 -3.06 -0.69
CA ALA A 137 -15.67 -2.54 -0.80
C ALA A 137 -15.17 -2.24 0.63
N PHE A 138 -14.63 -3.23 1.32
CA PHE A 138 -14.20 -3.14 2.72
C PHE A 138 -13.38 -1.90 3.04
N GLY A 139 -12.61 -1.41 2.08
CA GLY A 139 -11.72 -0.27 2.28
C GLY A 139 -12.39 1.10 2.20
N THR A 140 -13.70 1.21 1.95
CA THR A 140 -14.36 2.50 1.67
C THR A 140 -15.14 3.09 2.82
N SER A 141 -15.32 2.35 3.91
CA SER A 141 -16.04 2.82 5.11
C SER A 141 -15.27 2.51 6.38
N TYR A 142 -15.60 3.21 7.45
CA TYR A 142 -15.08 2.96 8.79
C TYR A 142 -15.37 1.50 9.23
N GLU A 143 -16.62 1.04 9.11
CA GLU A 143 -17.06 -0.28 9.54
C GLU A 143 -16.37 -1.40 8.76
N GLY A 144 -16.28 -1.26 7.43
CA GLY A 144 -15.66 -2.26 6.57
C GLY A 144 -14.17 -2.44 6.87
N VAL A 145 -13.43 -1.34 7.05
CA VAL A 145 -12.01 -1.38 7.42
C VAL A 145 -11.85 -1.96 8.83
N LYS A 146 -12.66 -1.52 9.78
CA LYS A 146 -12.63 -1.99 11.16
C LYS A 146 -12.90 -3.49 11.26
N GLU A 147 -13.90 -3.98 10.55
CA GLU A 147 -14.26 -5.40 10.57
C GLU A 147 -13.09 -6.28 10.07
N VAL A 148 -12.61 -6.04 8.86
CA VAL A 148 -11.52 -6.85 8.29
C VAL A 148 -10.26 -6.75 9.14
N THR A 149 -9.87 -5.54 9.55
CA THR A 149 -8.66 -5.32 10.33
C THR A 149 -8.72 -6.02 11.68
N SER A 150 -9.86 -5.95 12.39
CA SER A 150 -10.05 -6.62 13.68
C SER A 150 -9.99 -8.14 13.58
N GLN A 151 -10.55 -8.72 12.50
CA GLN A 151 -10.46 -10.18 12.29
C GLN A 151 -9.04 -10.63 11.98
N VAL A 152 -8.31 -9.86 11.15
CA VAL A 152 -6.89 -10.11 10.86
C VAL A 152 -6.05 -9.96 12.13
N ARG A 153 -6.28 -8.91 12.94
CA ARG A 153 -5.52 -8.66 14.17
C ARG A 153 -5.60 -9.81 15.19
N LYS A 154 -6.72 -10.53 15.24
CA LYS A 154 -6.89 -11.68 16.15
C LYS A 154 -5.91 -12.82 15.90
N VAL A 155 -5.36 -12.92 14.70
CA VAL A 155 -4.50 -14.03 14.25
C VAL A 155 -3.10 -13.60 13.84
N LEU A 156 -2.82 -12.29 13.86
CA LEU A 156 -1.56 -11.72 13.41
C LEU A 156 -0.89 -10.96 14.56
N ASP A 157 0.24 -11.42 15.05
CA ASP A 157 1.03 -10.77 16.12
C ASP A 157 2.04 -9.75 15.57
N LYS A 158 2.37 -9.85 14.28
CA LYS A 158 3.32 -8.96 13.62
C LYS A 158 2.75 -7.55 13.42
N PRO A 159 3.62 -6.54 13.22
CA PRO A 159 3.21 -5.19 12.86
C PRO A 159 2.22 -5.19 11.68
N LEU A 160 1.07 -4.54 11.88
CA LEU A 160 -0.05 -4.48 10.93
C LEU A 160 -0.26 -3.03 10.45
N ILE A 161 -0.01 -2.80 9.17
CA ILE A 161 -0.24 -1.52 8.49
C ILE A 161 -1.45 -1.69 7.58
N VAL A 162 -2.43 -0.80 7.65
CA VAL A 162 -3.62 -0.86 6.79
C VAL A 162 -3.47 0.13 5.64
N LYS A 163 -3.55 -0.38 4.39
CA LYS A 163 -3.44 0.45 3.18
C LYS A 163 -4.79 0.95 2.72
N LEU A 164 -4.94 2.28 2.73
CA LEU A 164 -6.19 2.97 2.45
C LEU A 164 -6.34 3.34 0.97
N THR A 165 -7.60 3.31 0.50
CA THR A 165 -8.00 3.80 -0.83
C THR A 165 -8.26 5.31 -0.78
N PRO A 166 -7.90 6.06 -1.84
CA PRO A 166 -8.31 7.46 -1.97
C PRO A 166 -9.72 7.65 -2.55
N ASN A 167 -10.40 6.57 -2.93
CA ASN A 167 -11.69 6.61 -3.62
C ASN A 167 -12.85 6.65 -2.61
N VAL A 168 -12.78 7.61 -1.70
CA VAL A 168 -13.74 7.87 -0.62
C VAL A 168 -13.97 9.36 -0.50
N THR A 169 -15.10 9.75 0.08
CA THR A 169 -15.43 11.16 0.36
C THR A 169 -14.56 11.71 1.48
N ASP A 170 -14.44 10.96 2.57
CA ASP A 170 -13.59 11.28 3.72
C ASP A 170 -12.66 10.11 4.04
N ILE A 171 -11.36 10.34 3.90
CA ILE A 171 -10.34 9.31 4.17
C ILE A 171 -10.06 9.13 5.66
N THR A 172 -10.54 10.05 6.49
CA THR A 172 -10.35 9.95 7.96
C THR A 172 -11.21 8.85 8.57
N GLU A 173 -12.38 8.57 8.00
CA GLU A 173 -13.27 7.50 8.45
C GLU A 173 -12.60 6.11 8.37
N PRO A 174 -12.13 5.62 7.19
CA PRO A 174 -11.44 4.34 7.12
C PRO A 174 -10.13 4.33 7.92
N ALA A 175 -9.44 5.47 8.05
CA ALA A 175 -8.24 5.56 8.87
C ALA A 175 -8.54 5.34 10.36
N SER A 176 -9.59 5.96 10.89
CA SER A 176 -10.07 5.74 12.27
C SER A 176 -10.55 4.32 12.48
N GLY A 177 -11.23 3.73 11.50
CA GLY A 177 -11.64 2.31 11.56
C GLY A 177 -10.45 1.35 11.68
N ALA A 178 -9.34 1.65 10.99
CA ALA A 178 -8.11 0.88 11.10
C ALA A 178 -7.46 1.00 12.49
N GLU A 179 -7.36 2.23 13.03
CA GLU A 179 -6.81 2.48 14.38
C GLU A 179 -7.62 1.78 15.45
N ASP A 180 -8.95 1.95 15.43
CA ASP A 180 -9.86 1.34 16.41
C ASP A 180 -9.90 -0.19 16.34
N ALA A 181 -9.50 -0.76 15.21
CA ALA A 181 -9.37 -2.20 15.02
C ALA A 181 -8.01 -2.77 15.45
N GLY A 182 -7.10 -1.93 15.96
CA GLY A 182 -5.79 -2.36 16.43
C GLY A 182 -4.72 -2.45 15.34
N ALA A 183 -4.83 -1.67 14.26
CA ALA A 183 -3.70 -1.48 13.34
C ALA A 183 -2.58 -0.72 14.05
N ASP A 184 -1.33 -1.10 13.75
CA ASP A 184 -0.13 -0.43 14.27
C ASP A 184 0.25 0.79 13.43
N GLY A 185 -0.31 0.93 12.23
CA GLY A 185 -0.11 2.05 11.33
C GLY A 185 -1.05 2.01 10.14
N VAL A 186 -1.06 3.10 9.37
CA VAL A 186 -1.79 3.17 8.09
C VAL A 186 -0.85 3.59 6.95
N SER A 187 -1.11 3.10 5.74
CA SER A 187 -0.42 3.55 4.53
C SER A 187 -1.41 4.15 3.55
N LEU A 188 -1.09 5.28 2.95
CA LEU A 188 -1.93 5.95 1.96
C LEU A 188 -1.11 6.81 0.98
N ILE A 189 -1.58 6.94 -0.22
CA ILE A 189 -2.84 6.47 -0.79
C ILE A 189 -2.57 5.39 -1.86
N ASN A 190 -3.53 4.52 -2.08
CA ASN A 190 -3.56 3.71 -3.30
C ASN A 190 -3.87 4.59 -4.51
N THR A 191 -4.26 4.05 -5.65
CA THR A 191 -4.50 4.78 -6.89
C THR A 191 -5.92 5.35 -6.94
N LEU A 192 -6.07 6.54 -7.55
CA LEU A 192 -7.38 7.11 -7.85
C LEU A 192 -8.02 6.36 -9.04
N LEU A 193 -9.30 6.08 -8.96
CA LEU A 193 -10.02 5.50 -10.07
C LEU A 193 -10.10 6.50 -11.24
N GLY A 194 -9.79 6.03 -12.44
CA GLY A 194 -9.81 6.82 -13.66
C GLY A 194 -10.10 5.97 -14.90
N MET A 195 -10.28 6.63 -16.03
CA MET A 195 -10.58 6.02 -17.31
C MET A 195 -9.87 6.77 -18.44
N SER A 196 -9.52 6.06 -19.50
CA SER A 196 -9.07 6.63 -20.78
C SER A 196 -9.87 6.02 -21.91
N ILE A 197 -10.29 6.86 -22.85
CA ILE A 197 -11.07 6.47 -24.04
C ILE A 197 -10.22 6.67 -25.29
N ASP A 198 -10.14 5.65 -26.12
CA ASP A 198 -9.65 5.74 -27.50
C ASP A 198 -10.78 6.33 -28.36
N VAL A 199 -10.62 7.59 -28.74
CA VAL A 199 -11.66 8.35 -29.45
C VAL A 199 -11.88 7.80 -30.87
N GLU A 200 -10.82 7.33 -31.52
CA GLU A 200 -10.92 6.76 -32.86
C GLU A 200 -11.68 5.43 -32.85
N LYS A 201 -11.39 4.57 -31.88
CA LYS A 201 -12.03 3.28 -31.72
C LYS A 201 -13.33 3.31 -30.90
N GLN A 202 -13.67 4.49 -30.36
CA GLN A 202 -14.88 4.72 -29.54
C GLN A 202 -15.03 3.71 -28.40
N ARG A 203 -13.92 3.36 -27.71
CA ARG A 203 -13.92 2.37 -26.63
C ARG A 203 -12.88 2.71 -25.55
N PRO A 204 -13.04 2.14 -24.34
CA PRO A 204 -12.00 2.25 -23.32
C PRO A 204 -10.67 1.68 -23.80
N VAL A 205 -9.56 2.33 -23.38
CA VAL A 205 -8.20 1.86 -23.69
C VAL A 205 -7.87 0.59 -22.89
N LEU A 206 -8.26 0.57 -21.62
CA LEU A 206 -8.04 -0.61 -20.76
C LEU A 206 -9.13 -1.66 -20.99
N ALA A 207 -8.74 -2.94 -21.06
CA ALA A 207 -9.69 -4.05 -21.20
C ALA A 207 -10.71 -4.13 -20.04
N ASN A 208 -10.36 -3.64 -18.87
CA ASN A 208 -11.23 -3.56 -17.68
C ASN A 208 -11.98 -2.22 -17.59
N ASN A 209 -12.04 -1.44 -18.66
CA ASN A 209 -12.62 -0.11 -18.81
C ASN A 209 -11.97 0.94 -17.92
N MET A 210 -11.92 0.74 -16.63
CA MET A 210 -11.35 1.64 -15.63
C MET A 210 -10.06 1.08 -15.03
N GLY A 211 -9.20 1.96 -14.52
CA GLY A 211 -7.97 1.60 -13.85
C GLY A 211 -7.57 2.62 -12.80
N GLY A 212 -6.57 2.26 -12.01
CA GLY A 212 -6.02 3.15 -10.99
C GLY A 212 -5.03 4.14 -11.59
N LEU A 213 -5.28 5.44 -11.44
CA LEU A 213 -4.39 6.52 -11.84
C LEU A 213 -3.27 6.70 -10.81
N SER A 214 -2.04 6.70 -11.28
CA SER A 214 -0.84 7.03 -10.52
C SER A 214 0.01 8.06 -11.25
N GLY A 215 1.00 8.63 -10.57
CA GLY A 215 1.94 9.57 -11.17
C GLY A 215 1.89 10.98 -10.56
N PRO A 216 2.56 11.96 -11.17
CA PRO A 216 2.68 13.32 -10.64
C PRO A 216 1.33 14.02 -10.39
N ALA A 217 0.34 13.79 -11.24
CA ALA A 217 -1.00 14.40 -11.13
C ALA A 217 -1.70 14.09 -9.80
N VAL A 218 -1.46 12.92 -9.21
CA VAL A 218 -2.13 12.47 -7.98
C VAL A 218 -1.44 13.00 -6.71
N LYS A 219 -0.22 13.54 -6.80
CA LYS A 219 0.56 13.96 -5.63
C LYS A 219 -0.16 14.96 -4.72
N PRO A 220 -0.77 16.06 -5.22
CA PRO A 220 -1.48 17.03 -4.36
C PRO A 220 -2.62 16.39 -3.56
N VAL A 221 -3.34 15.44 -4.17
CA VAL A 221 -4.41 14.69 -3.51
C VAL A 221 -3.84 13.83 -2.38
N ALA A 222 -2.74 13.13 -2.63
CA ALA A 222 -2.08 12.31 -1.62
C ALA A 222 -1.59 13.14 -0.42
N VAL A 223 -0.96 14.29 -0.67
CA VAL A 223 -0.48 15.19 0.40
C VAL A 223 -1.64 15.68 1.25
N ARG A 224 -2.76 16.12 0.64
CA ARG A 224 -3.97 16.53 1.35
C ARG A 224 -4.50 15.38 2.23
N MET A 225 -4.65 14.19 1.67
CA MET A 225 -5.20 13.05 2.40
C MET A 225 -4.30 12.60 3.56
N VAL A 226 -2.98 12.57 3.37
CA VAL A 226 -2.03 12.31 4.47
C VAL A 226 -2.16 13.35 5.57
N TYR A 227 -2.29 14.63 5.22
CA TYR A 227 -2.49 15.69 6.21
C TYR A 227 -3.80 15.51 7.00
N GLN A 228 -4.91 15.19 6.33
CA GLN A 228 -6.20 14.94 6.98
C GLN A 228 -6.13 13.75 7.96
N VAL A 229 -5.57 12.62 7.52
CA VAL A 229 -5.42 11.43 8.36
C VAL A 229 -4.51 11.70 9.56
N ALA A 230 -3.43 12.48 9.38
CA ALA A 230 -2.53 12.85 10.47
C ALA A 230 -3.20 13.70 11.58
N GLN A 231 -4.34 14.33 11.30
CA GLN A 231 -5.14 15.03 12.32
C GLN A 231 -6.16 14.10 13.00
N ALA A 232 -6.53 13.00 12.37
CA ALA A 232 -7.59 12.10 12.81
C ALA A 232 -7.09 10.92 13.63
N VAL A 233 -5.90 10.36 13.33
CA VAL A 233 -5.36 9.17 13.99
C VAL A 233 -4.05 9.45 14.73
N LYS A 234 -3.72 8.60 15.72
CA LYS A 234 -2.49 8.69 16.51
C LYS A 234 -1.41 7.72 16.02
N ILE A 235 -1.81 6.65 15.31
CA ILE A 235 -0.89 5.66 14.77
C ILE A 235 -0.04 6.23 13.63
N PRO A 236 1.19 5.70 13.40
CA PRO A 236 2.08 6.14 12.33
C PRO A 236 1.47 6.03 10.94
N ILE A 237 1.87 6.95 10.07
CA ILE A 237 1.37 7.03 8.69
C ILE A 237 2.52 6.82 7.71
N LEU A 238 2.36 5.91 6.76
CA LEU A 238 3.24 5.71 5.61
C LEU A 238 2.65 6.38 4.37
N GLY A 239 3.16 7.54 3.97
CA GLY A 239 2.71 8.25 2.77
C GLY A 239 3.29 7.67 1.48
N LEU A 240 2.43 7.21 0.60
CA LEU A 240 2.79 6.53 -0.65
C LEU A 240 2.59 7.45 -1.85
N ARG A 241 3.70 7.97 -2.45
CA ARG A 241 3.68 8.58 -3.79
C ARG A 241 5.08 8.73 -4.37
N ARG A 242 5.14 8.96 -5.68
CA ARG A 242 6.39 9.17 -6.42
C ARG A 242 7.15 10.37 -5.87
N ASN A 243 8.18 10.09 -5.08
CA ASN A 243 9.15 11.07 -4.60
C ASN A 243 10.35 11.04 -5.52
N SER A 244 10.47 12.02 -6.43
CA SER A 244 11.51 12.03 -7.46
C SER A 244 12.76 12.83 -7.06
N ASN A 245 12.77 13.46 -5.88
CA ASN A 245 13.93 14.13 -5.30
C ASN A 245 13.76 14.36 -3.80
N ARG A 246 14.86 14.71 -3.09
CA ARG A 246 14.90 14.95 -1.65
C ARG A 246 13.82 15.93 -1.16
N LYS A 247 13.66 17.09 -1.80
CA LYS A 247 12.65 18.09 -1.42
C LYS A 247 11.20 17.57 -1.51
N ARG A 248 10.95 16.58 -2.36
CA ARG A 248 9.62 15.94 -2.48
C ARG A 248 9.39 14.86 -1.43
N CYS A 249 10.44 14.17 -1.00
CA CYS A 249 10.38 13.28 0.16
C CYS A 249 10.11 14.07 1.43
N ASP A 250 10.80 15.18 1.64
CA ASP A 250 10.67 16.02 2.83
C ASP A 250 9.22 16.54 3.02
N ARG A 251 8.50 16.86 1.93
CA ARG A 251 7.10 17.31 1.99
C ARG A 251 6.13 16.22 2.46
N ILE A 252 6.35 14.99 2.08
CA ILE A 252 5.54 13.87 2.57
C ILE A 252 5.98 13.51 3.99
N TYR A 253 7.28 13.51 4.27
CA TYR A 253 7.84 13.28 5.59
C TYR A 253 7.38 14.36 6.60
N ALA A 254 7.32 15.63 6.21
CA ALA A 254 6.80 16.70 7.06
C ALA A 254 5.32 16.56 7.42
N SER A 255 4.53 15.84 6.60
CA SER A 255 3.14 15.51 6.93
C SER A 255 3.01 14.24 7.80
N TRP A 256 4.11 13.57 8.11
CA TRP A 256 4.20 12.20 8.62
C TRP A 256 4.45 12.04 10.09
N SER A 257 5.14 12.95 10.71
CA SER A 257 5.53 12.75 12.09
C SER A 257 4.54 13.41 13.03
N ASN A 258 3.90 12.62 13.89
CA ASN A 258 3.24 13.14 15.09
C ASN A 258 4.19 14.00 15.95
N SER A 259 5.52 13.85 15.77
CA SER A 259 6.54 14.73 16.36
C SER A 259 6.70 16.07 15.63
N CYS A 260 6.28 16.19 14.36
CA CYS A 260 6.21 17.48 13.64
C CYS A 260 4.90 18.23 13.91
N ILE A 261 3.85 17.55 14.38
CA ILE A 261 2.56 18.13 14.82
C ILE A 261 2.59 18.50 16.32
N ASN A 262 3.76 18.61 16.90
CA ASN A 262 3.85 19.33 18.16
C ASN A 262 3.43 20.77 17.88
N ARG A 263 2.34 21.23 18.52
CA ARG A 263 1.52 22.43 18.25
C ARG A 263 2.27 23.77 18.09
N ASN A 264 3.60 23.78 18.07
CA ASN A 264 4.45 24.98 18.04
C ASN A 264 5.55 24.96 16.97
N ARG A 265 5.57 24.05 15.99
CA ARG A 265 6.54 24.14 14.89
C ARG A 265 5.83 24.43 13.57
N LYS A 266 6.08 25.66 13.08
CA LYS A 266 5.62 26.15 11.77
C LYS A 266 6.04 25.16 10.67
N LEU A 267 5.06 24.75 9.84
CA LEU A 267 5.30 24.12 8.54
C LEU A 267 6.08 25.12 7.67
N TYR A 268 7.30 24.79 7.31
CA TYR A 268 8.07 25.51 6.30
C TYR A 268 8.19 24.65 5.03
#